data_9016d9a895ae11d59488be7ea51bfff0
#
_entry.id   9016d9a895ae11d59488be7ea51bfff0
#
_cell.length_a   1.000
_cell.length_b   1.000
_cell.length_c   1.000
_cell.angle_alpha   90.00
_cell.angle_beta   90.00
_cell.angle_gamma   90.00
#
_symmetry.space_group_name_H-M   'P 1'
#
loop_
_entity.id
_entity.type
_entity.pdbx_description
1 polymer ?
#
loop_
_entity_poly.entity_id
_entity_poly.type
_entity_poly.pdbx_seq_one_letter_code
_entity_poly.pdbx_strand_id
1 'polypeptide(L)'
;MKIKFFTIFLLLLSSSVVFSAKYGKTDPDKLYTRALNFIEQERFFEAKKVLKAYTKSKPEDSFGWTLYAFSERKLGGLEKARGLYEKALSLDAENKAALEYQGELFVELNMPALAQANLEKLNVLCPNSCEEDEQLKSFIAGTAIK
;
A
#
# COMPACT_ATOMS: atom_id res chain seq x y z
N MET A 1 -41.16 68.92 26.56
CA MET A 1 -40.98 68.28 25.21
C MET A 1 -40.00 67.16 25.43
N LYS A 2 -40.49 65.88 25.46
CA LYS A 2 -39.66 64.71 25.73
C LYS A 2 -39.37 64.01 24.43
N ILE A 3 -38.10 64.02 23.99
CA ILE A 3 -37.64 63.36 22.80
C ILE A 3 -37.31 61.87 23.17
N LYS A 4 -38.10 60.93 22.62
CA LYS A 4 -37.85 59.50 22.79
C LYS A 4 -36.85 59.09 21.72
N PHE A 5 -35.63 58.71 22.12
CA PHE A 5 -34.67 58.05 21.27
C PHE A 5 -35.13 56.59 21.04
N PHE A 6 -35.49 56.29 19.80
CA PHE A 6 -35.81 54.95 19.38
C PHE A 6 -34.51 54.31 18.86
N THR A 7 -33.85 53.53 19.71
CA THR A 7 -32.67 52.77 19.34
C THR A 7 -33.07 51.57 18.50
N ILE A 8 -32.84 51.66 17.19
CA ILE A 8 -32.99 50.53 16.29
C ILE A 8 -31.79 49.59 16.52
N PHE A 9 -32.06 48.46 17.17
CA PHE A 9 -31.07 47.38 17.34
C PHE A 9 -31.05 46.56 16.02
N LEU A 10 -30.07 46.88 15.17
CA LEU A 10 -29.86 46.14 13.90
C LEU A 10 -29.20 44.80 14.22
N LEU A 11 -29.99 43.73 14.28
CA LEU A 11 -29.51 42.35 14.38
C LEU A 11 -28.83 41.97 13.05
N LEU A 12 -27.51 42.11 13.03
CA LEU A 12 -26.67 41.48 12.00
C LEU A 12 -26.68 39.98 12.21
N LEU A 13 -27.59 39.28 11.50
CA LEU A 13 -27.52 37.85 11.31
C LEU A 13 -26.31 37.56 10.43
N SER A 14 -25.15 37.33 11.05
CA SER A 14 -24.00 36.73 10.37
C SER A 14 -24.33 35.26 10.06
N SER A 15 -24.89 35.02 8.90
CA SER A 15 -24.96 33.70 8.34
C SER A 15 -23.53 33.21 8.06
N SER A 16 -22.95 32.54 9.03
CA SER A 16 -21.75 31.73 8.84
C SER A 16 -22.09 30.64 7.86
N VAL A 17 -21.79 30.89 6.58
CA VAL A 17 -21.75 29.84 5.56
C VAL A 17 -20.65 28.89 5.98
N VAL A 18 -21.01 27.82 6.69
CA VAL A 18 -20.12 26.68 6.91
C VAL A 18 -19.85 26.10 5.53
N PHE A 19 -18.76 26.55 4.92
CA PHE A 19 -18.22 25.91 3.74
C PHE A 19 -17.69 24.55 4.21
N SER A 20 -18.59 23.58 4.32
CA SER A 20 -18.21 22.18 4.45
C SER A 20 -17.47 21.82 3.17
N ALA A 21 -16.16 22.02 3.19
CA ALA A 21 -15.28 21.48 2.19
C ALA A 21 -15.53 19.97 2.19
N LYS A 22 -16.35 19.53 1.24
CA LYS A 22 -16.52 18.13 0.90
C LYS A 22 -15.15 17.68 0.39
N TYR A 23 -14.29 17.29 1.33
CA TYR A 23 -13.05 16.59 1.01
C TYR A 23 -13.49 15.34 0.25
N GLY A 24 -13.47 15.43 -1.06
CA GLY A 24 -13.83 14.35 -1.94
C GLY A 24 -12.98 13.16 -1.56
N LYS A 25 -13.65 12.09 -1.11
CA LYS A 25 -13.00 10.81 -0.81
C LYS A 25 -12.17 10.48 -2.05
N THR A 26 -10.85 10.51 -1.92
CA THR A 26 -9.96 10.28 -3.06
C THR A 26 -10.32 8.93 -3.66
N ASP A 27 -10.62 8.91 -4.95
CA ASP A 27 -11.01 7.72 -5.70
C ASP A 27 -9.91 6.65 -5.55
N PRO A 28 -10.22 5.46 -5.01
CA PRO A 28 -9.25 4.40 -4.81
C PRO A 28 -8.53 3.99 -6.10
N ASP A 29 -9.23 3.96 -7.24
CA ASP A 29 -8.65 3.56 -8.51
C ASP A 29 -7.59 4.56 -8.99
N LYS A 30 -7.80 5.85 -8.72
CA LYS A 30 -6.79 6.88 -8.96
C LYS A 30 -5.58 6.76 -8.03
N LEU A 31 -5.81 6.37 -6.77
CA LEU A 31 -4.70 6.10 -5.84
C LEU A 31 -3.87 4.91 -6.33
N TYR A 32 -4.52 3.83 -6.74
CA TYR A 32 -3.86 2.63 -7.24
C TYR A 32 -3.00 2.93 -8.48
N THR A 33 -3.60 3.53 -9.51
CA THR A 33 -2.89 3.93 -10.74
C THR A 33 -1.70 4.85 -10.44
N ARG A 34 -1.88 5.82 -9.53
CA ARG A 34 -0.80 6.73 -9.14
C ARG A 34 0.33 6.01 -8.41
N ALA A 35 -0.01 5.01 -7.59
CA ALA A 35 1.00 4.21 -6.90
C ALA A 35 1.83 3.38 -7.89
N LEU A 36 1.19 2.73 -8.87
CA LEU A 36 1.88 2.01 -9.93
C LEU A 36 2.85 2.91 -10.71
N ASN A 37 2.41 4.10 -11.10
CA ASN A 37 3.27 5.07 -11.79
C ASN A 37 4.49 5.50 -10.95
N PHE A 38 4.34 5.62 -9.62
CA PHE A 38 5.47 5.92 -8.74
C PHE A 38 6.42 4.72 -8.60
N ILE A 39 5.90 3.49 -8.56
CA ILE A 39 6.71 2.27 -8.51
C ILE A 39 7.53 2.13 -9.80
N GLU A 40 6.91 2.31 -10.96
CA GLU A 40 7.56 2.26 -12.27
C GLU A 40 8.71 3.30 -12.39
N GLN A 41 8.55 4.46 -11.74
CA GLN A 41 9.58 5.50 -11.65
C GLN A 41 10.57 5.31 -10.49
N GLU A 42 10.52 4.18 -9.79
CA GLU A 42 11.32 3.87 -8.59
C GLU A 42 11.16 4.89 -7.43
N ARG A 43 10.06 5.63 -7.44
CA ARG A 43 9.72 6.64 -6.43
C ARG A 43 8.97 5.99 -5.26
N PHE A 44 9.66 5.08 -4.58
CA PHE A 44 9.05 4.23 -3.56
C PHE A 44 8.52 4.99 -2.35
N PHE A 45 9.10 6.15 -2.02
CA PHE A 45 8.60 6.97 -0.91
C PHE A 45 7.22 7.54 -1.20
N GLU A 46 7.00 8.05 -2.41
CA GLU A 46 5.70 8.57 -2.85
C GLU A 46 4.70 7.43 -3.05
N ALA A 47 5.12 6.31 -3.65
CA ALA A 47 4.31 5.11 -3.78
C ALA A 47 3.77 4.65 -2.42
N LYS A 48 4.63 4.50 -1.43
CA LYS A 48 4.28 4.15 -0.06
C LYS A 48 3.22 5.06 0.55
N LYS A 49 3.36 6.39 0.39
CA LYS A 49 2.37 7.36 0.93
C LYS A 49 0.99 7.16 0.30
N VAL A 50 0.95 6.96 -1.01
CA VAL A 50 -0.29 6.73 -1.75
C VAL A 50 -0.90 5.38 -1.39
N LEU A 51 -0.10 4.31 -1.32
CA LEU A 51 -0.55 2.97 -0.97
C LEU A 51 -1.08 2.87 0.46
N LYS A 52 -0.48 3.61 1.40
CA LYS A 52 -1.04 3.74 2.76
C LYS A 52 -2.45 4.35 2.76
N ALA A 53 -2.76 5.28 1.87
CA ALA A 53 -4.10 5.84 1.73
C ALA A 53 -5.02 4.85 0.99
N TYR A 54 -4.51 4.18 -0.04
CA TYR A 54 -5.23 3.17 -0.80
C TYR A 54 -5.69 2.01 0.09
N THR A 55 -4.80 1.40 0.86
CA THR A 55 -5.12 0.25 1.73
C THR A 55 -6.10 0.60 2.85
N LYS A 56 -6.22 1.87 3.24
CA LYS A 56 -7.29 2.33 4.12
C LYS A 56 -8.65 2.37 3.44
N SER A 57 -8.69 2.63 2.14
CA SER A 57 -9.92 2.70 1.35
C SER A 57 -10.35 1.33 0.83
N LYS A 58 -9.39 0.44 0.60
CA LYS A 58 -9.54 -0.93 0.10
C LYS A 58 -8.79 -1.91 1.00
N PRO A 59 -9.24 -2.10 2.26
CA PRO A 59 -8.52 -2.90 3.24
C PRO A 59 -8.45 -4.39 2.92
N GLU A 60 -9.32 -4.89 2.04
CA GLU A 60 -9.39 -6.29 1.62
C GLU A 60 -8.62 -6.58 0.32
N ASP A 61 -7.99 -5.56 -0.28
CA ASP A 61 -7.23 -5.76 -1.51
C ASP A 61 -5.80 -6.23 -1.20
N SER A 62 -5.56 -7.52 -1.38
CA SER A 62 -4.26 -8.18 -1.20
C SER A 62 -3.17 -7.55 -2.07
N PHE A 63 -3.46 -7.17 -3.32
CA PHE A 63 -2.49 -6.54 -4.20
C PHE A 63 -2.07 -5.15 -3.72
N GLY A 64 -2.99 -4.37 -3.18
CA GLY A 64 -2.66 -3.07 -2.59
C GLY A 64 -1.70 -3.20 -1.41
N TRP A 65 -1.92 -4.18 -0.54
CA TRP A 65 -1.00 -4.48 0.56
C TRP A 65 0.36 -5.00 0.06
N THR A 66 0.38 -5.82 -0.99
CA THR A 66 1.60 -6.31 -1.63
C THR A 66 2.47 -5.17 -2.14
N LEU A 67 1.88 -4.23 -2.89
CA LEU A 67 2.61 -3.07 -3.41
C LEU A 67 3.09 -2.13 -2.30
N TYR A 68 2.32 -2.01 -1.21
CA TYR A 68 2.76 -1.24 -0.04
C TYR A 68 3.97 -1.89 0.63
N ALA A 69 3.93 -3.22 0.82
CA ALA A 69 5.05 -3.99 1.33
C ALA A 69 6.30 -3.86 0.45
N PHE A 70 6.13 -3.99 -0.86
CA PHE A 70 7.19 -3.81 -1.84
C PHE A 70 7.86 -2.44 -1.73
N SER A 71 7.06 -1.38 -1.65
CA SER A 71 7.59 -0.02 -1.50
C SER A 71 8.34 0.19 -0.18
N GLU A 72 7.87 -0.38 0.93
CA GLU A 72 8.59 -0.36 2.22
C GLU A 72 9.90 -1.15 2.15
N ARG A 73 9.91 -2.32 1.51
CA ARG A 73 11.12 -3.14 1.32
C ARG A 73 12.19 -2.37 0.53
N LYS A 74 11.80 -1.77 -0.60
CA LYS A 74 12.71 -0.95 -1.42
C LYS A 74 13.31 0.25 -0.69
N LEU A 75 12.64 0.73 0.36
CA LEU A 75 13.13 1.79 1.25
C LEU A 75 13.95 1.26 2.45
N GLY A 76 14.20 -0.06 2.52
CA GLY A 76 14.94 -0.69 3.62
C GLY A 76 14.11 -0.96 4.87
N GLY A 77 12.80 -0.73 4.84
CA GLY A 77 11.88 -1.01 5.95
C GLY A 77 11.50 -2.49 6.04
N LEU A 78 12.48 -3.40 6.14
CA LEU A 78 12.31 -4.84 5.95
C LEU A 78 11.30 -5.47 6.93
N GLU A 79 11.39 -5.16 8.23
CA GLU A 79 10.46 -5.72 9.22
C GLU A 79 9.02 -5.24 9.02
N LYS A 80 8.86 -3.99 8.61
CA LYS A 80 7.54 -3.47 8.27
C LYS A 80 6.98 -4.10 7.00
N ALA A 81 7.83 -4.27 5.97
CA ALA A 81 7.46 -4.95 4.75
C ALA A 81 7.00 -6.38 5.02
N ARG A 82 7.68 -7.10 5.94
CA ARG A 82 7.27 -8.45 6.36
C ARG A 82 5.83 -8.49 6.85
N GLY A 83 5.48 -7.63 7.81
CA GLY A 83 4.11 -7.58 8.33
C GLY A 83 3.06 -7.20 7.28
N LEU A 84 3.42 -6.36 6.31
CA LEU A 84 2.53 -5.98 5.21
C LEU A 84 2.33 -7.12 4.20
N TYR A 85 3.37 -7.91 3.88
CA TYR A 85 3.22 -9.13 3.07
C TYR A 85 2.40 -10.20 3.81
N GLU A 86 2.61 -10.37 5.11
CA GLU A 86 1.78 -11.25 5.93
C GLU A 86 0.30 -10.83 5.88
N LYS A 87 0.02 -9.53 5.93
CA LYS A 87 -1.35 -9.01 5.76
C LYS A 87 -1.89 -9.32 4.36
N ALA A 88 -1.12 -9.12 3.30
CA ALA A 88 -1.52 -9.45 1.93
C ALA A 88 -1.88 -10.93 1.80
N LEU A 89 -1.01 -11.82 2.28
CA LEU A 89 -1.21 -13.27 2.21
C LEU A 89 -2.31 -13.78 3.15
N SER A 90 -2.65 -13.05 4.21
CA SER A 90 -3.82 -13.36 5.04
C SER A 90 -5.15 -13.07 4.33
N LEU A 91 -5.14 -12.15 3.35
CA LEU A 91 -6.30 -11.80 2.52
C LEU A 91 -6.42 -12.73 1.30
N ASP A 92 -5.29 -13.08 0.71
CA ASP A 92 -5.19 -13.99 -0.43
C ASP A 92 -3.90 -14.81 -0.31
N ALA A 93 -4.02 -16.04 0.14
CA ALA A 93 -2.89 -16.96 0.34
C ALA A 93 -2.23 -17.41 -0.98
N GLU A 94 -2.93 -17.23 -2.12
CA GLU A 94 -2.48 -17.59 -3.45
C GLU A 94 -1.96 -16.39 -4.26
N ASN A 95 -1.85 -15.21 -3.63
CA ASN A 95 -1.27 -14.02 -4.26
C ASN A 95 0.20 -14.27 -4.60
N LYS A 96 0.47 -14.64 -5.86
CA LYS A 96 1.80 -15.04 -6.33
C LYS A 96 2.82 -13.92 -6.18
N ALA A 97 2.46 -12.68 -6.51
CA ALA A 97 3.35 -11.53 -6.34
C ALA A 97 3.72 -11.31 -4.86
N ALA A 98 2.78 -11.52 -3.93
CA ALA A 98 3.09 -11.44 -2.50
C ALA A 98 4.02 -12.56 -2.04
N LEU A 99 3.85 -13.78 -2.53
CA LEU A 99 4.74 -14.91 -2.24
C LEU A 99 6.14 -14.69 -2.79
N GLU A 100 6.27 -14.21 -4.02
CA GLU A 100 7.54 -13.88 -4.66
C GLU A 100 8.28 -12.80 -3.84
N TYR A 101 7.68 -11.61 -3.70
CA TYR A 101 8.33 -10.48 -3.04
C TYR A 101 8.62 -10.71 -1.56
N GLN A 102 7.76 -11.47 -0.87
CA GLN A 102 8.05 -11.90 0.50
C GLN A 102 9.20 -12.92 0.54
N GLY A 103 9.29 -13.80 -0.46
CA GLY A 103 10.41 -14.74 -0.61
C GLY A 103 11.74 -14.01 -0.77
N GLU A 104 11.79 -13.00 -1.64
CA GLU A 104 12.96 -12.13 -1.80
C GLU A 104 13.31 -11.40 -0.49
N LEU A 105 12.30 -10.87 0.22
CA LEU A 105 12.48 -10.25 1.53
C LEU A 105 13.10 -11.23 2.54
N PHE A 106 12.67 -12.48 2.56
CA PHE A 106 13.23 -13.50 3.46
C PHE A 106 14.70 -13.79 3.16
N VAL A 107 15.12 -13.75 1.89
CA VAL A 107 16.53 -13.83 1.52
C VAL A 107 17.31 -12.62 2.08
N GLU A 108 16.79 -11.41 1.91
CA GLU A 108 17.40 -10.18 2.45
C GLU A 108 17.51 -10.20 3.98
N LEU A 109 16.56 -10.82 4.67
CA LEU A 109 16.53 -11.02 6.12
C LEU A 109 17.40 -12.22 6.59
N ASN A 110 18.12 -12.90 5.70
CA ASN A 110 18.89 -14.12 5.98
C ASN A 110 18.01 -15.25 6.55
N MET A 111 16.81 -15.43 5.99
CA MET A 111 15.83 -16.46 6.33
C MET A 111 15.57 -17.42 5.14
N PRO A 112 16.58 -18.13 4.62
CA PRO A 112 16.48 -18.85 3.36
C PRO A 112 15.42 -19.98 3.39
N ALA A 113 15.19 -20.59 4.54
CA ALA A 113 14.18 -21.64 4.69
C ALA A 113 12.75 -21.11 4.42
N LEU A 114 12.45 -19.85 4.82
CA LEU A 114 11.16 -19.23 4.56
C LEU A 114 11.03 -18.80 3.09
N ALA A 115 12.12 -18.34 2.48
CA ALA A 115 12.14 -18.06 1.05
C ALA A 115 11.86 -19.33 0.23
N GLN A 116 12.49 -20.45 0.59
CA GLN A 116 12.26 -21.74 -0.02
C GLN A 116 10.81 -22.22 0.15
N ALA A 117 10.21 -22.04 1.32
CA ALA A 117 8.82 -22.39 1.56
C ALA A 117 7.84 -21.59 0.66
N ASN A 118 8.13 -20.31 0.40
CA ASN A 118 7.34 -19.52 -0.54
C ASN A 118 7.53 -20.00 -1.99
N LEU A 119 8.75 -20.36 -2.38
CA LEU A 119 9.01 -20.94 -3.70
C LEU A 119 8.26 -22.27 -3.89
N GLU A 120 8.22 -23.13 -2.89
CA GLU A 120 7.45 -24.38 -2.94
C GLU A 120 5.95 -24.13 -3.15
N LYS A 121 5.38 -23.12 -2.49
CA LYS A 121 3.99 -22.70 -2.74
C LYS A 121 3.78 -22.21 -4.17
N LEU A 122 4.70 -21.39 -4.67
CA LEU A 122 4.64 -20.91 -6.05
C LEU A 122 4.71 -22.08 -7.05
N ASN A 123 5.59 -23.07 -6.85
CA ASN A 123 5.65 -24.26 -7.70
C ASN A 123 4.33 -25.03 -7.75
N VAL A 124 3.58 -25.07 -6.64
CA VAL A 124 2.24 -25.69 -6.61
C VAL A 124 1.22 -24.87 -7.40
N LEU A 125 1.27 -23.53 -7.26
CA LEU A 125 0.37 -22.61 -7.96
C LEU A 125 0.69 -22.46 -9.45
N CYS A 126 1.91 -22.78 -9.85
CA CYS A 126 2.45 -22.61 -11.19
C CYS A 126 3.01 -23.94 -11.75
N PRO A 127 2.18 -24.96 -12.01
CA PRO A 127 2.65 -26.29 -12.39
C PRO A 127 3.44 -26.33 -13.71
N ASN A 128 3.29 -25.31 -14.56
CA ASN A 128 4.01 -25.16 -15.82
C ASN A 128 4.99 -23.98 -15.80
N SER A 129 5.41 -23.56 -14.60
CA SER A 129 6.14 -22.33 -14.33
C SER A 129 5.32 -21.06 -14.55
N CYS A 130 5.69 -19.99 -13.85
CA CYS A 130 5.17 -18.63 -14.01
C CYS A 130 6.28 -17.64 -13.71
N GLU A 131 6.05 -16.37 -13.99
CA GLU A 131 7.06 -15.33 -13.81
C GLU A 131 7.54 -15.26 -12.35
N GLU A 132 6.62 -15.35 -11.39
CA GLU A 132 6.91 -15.21 -9.97
C GLU A 132 7.77 -16.35 -9.40
N ASP A 133 7.56 -17.59 -9.85
CA ASP A 133 8.39 -18.71 -9.38
C ASP A 133 9.79 -18.66 -9.99
N GLU A 134 9.92 -18.28 -11.26
CA GLU A 134 11.21 -18.12 -11.92
C GLU A 134 12.02 -16.96 -11.31
N GLN A 135 11.37 -15.83 -11.02
CA GLN A 135 12.03 -14.68 -10.41
C GLN A 135 12.52 -15.01 -9.00
N LEU A 136 11.68 -15.59 -8.14
CA LEU A 136 12.09 -15.97 -6.79
C LEU A 136 13.20 -17.03 -6.80
N LYS A 137 13.11 -18.04 -7.68
CA LYS A 137 14.14 -19.07 -7.86
C LYS A 137 15.48 -18.46 -8.26
N SER A 138 15.45 -17.54 -9.22
CA SER A 138 16.65 -16.81 -9.68
C SER A 138 17.24 -15.94 -8.57
N PHE A 139 16.39 -15.27 -7.79
CA PHE A 139 16.82 -14.43 -6.68
C PHE A 139 17.53 -15.25 -5.58
N ILE A 140 16.95 -16.37 -5.18
CA ILE A 140 17.54 -17.30 -4.21
C ILE A 140 18.90 -17.81 -4.72
N ALA A 141 18.99 -18.24 -6.00
CA ALA A 141 20.21 -18.73 -6.60
C ALA A 141 21.30 -17.64 -6.68
N GLY A 142 20.94 -16.41 -7.03
CA GLY A 142 21.88 -15.29 -7.14
C GLY A 142 22.48 -14.85 -5.82
N THR A 143 21.85 -15.11 -4.69
CA THR A 143 22.36 -14.82 -3.35
C THR A 143 23.23 -15.94 -2.79
N ALA A 144 23.07 -17.19 -3.27
CA ALA A 144 23.90 -18.33 -2.87
C ALA A 144 25.32 -18.28 -3.45
N ILE A 145 25.60 -17.40 -4.41
CA ILE A 145 26.89 -17.29 -5.13
C ILE A 145 27.79 -16.19 -4.53
N LYS A 146 27.34 -15.42 -3.55
CA LYS A 146 28.12 -14.39 -2.84
C LYS A 146 28.68 -14.90 -1.53
#